data_3da8e7c5d36fe7409acebc706397c5bc
#
_entry.id   3da8e7c5d36fe7409acebc706397c5bc
#
_cell.length_a   1.000
_cell.length_b   1.000
_cell.length_c   1.000
_cell.angle_alpha   90.00
_cell.angle_beta   90.00
_cell.angle_gamma   90.00
#
_symmetry.space_group_name_H-M   'P 1'
#
loop_
_entity.id
_entity.type
_entity.pdbx_description
1 polymer ?
#
loop_
_entity_poly.entity_id
_entity_poly.type
_entity_poly.pdbx_seq_one_letter_code
_entity_poly.pdbx_strand_id
1 'polypeptide(L)'
;NADISYALQRLNTEKSITDQFYAVYMAQSNLEISREELINAQQSYDIIKNKVEADLAAKDELFQAELNLATARSSVDESKVSLENAKDKLKQTLGMRLDEDILVFAEVDIKPIQVDLEQAITHGLGSRLELRQREIESKELEFEMIKTKALNEFKGDISLSFGLMGDNRHLNKMFNNPTQNPRVSISFTVPI
;
A
#
# COMPACT_ATOMS: atom_id res chain seq x y z
N ASN A 1 6.72 -7.72 17.15
CA ASN A 1 6.70 -7.34 15.73
C ASN A 1 5.28 -7.27 15.15
N ALA A 2 4.40 -8.29 15.34
CA ALA A 2 3.07 -8.33 14.74
C ALA A 2 2.22 -7.10 15.09
N ASP A 3 2.18 -6.69 16.36
CA ASP A 3 1.38 -5.54 16.81
C ASP A 3 1.85 -4.21 16.20
N ILE A 4 3.16 -4.03 16.07
CA ILE A 4 3.73 -2.82 15.45
C ILE A 4 3.43 -2.81 13.95
N SER A 5 3.61 -3.95 13.28
CA SER A 5 3.29 -4.08 11.85
C SER A 5 1.81 -3.82 11.59
N TYR A 6 0.93 -4.32 12.45
CA TYR A 6 -0.51 -4.04 12.37
C TYR A 6 -0.83 -2.56 12.57
N ALA A 7 -0.22 -1.91 13.57
CA ALA A 7 -0.41 -0.49 13.83
C ALA A 7 0.08 0.38 12.67
N LEU A 8 1.24 0.06 12.08
CA LEU A 8 1.77 0.73 10.90
C LEU A 8 0.87 0.54 9.68
N GLN A 9 0.38 -0.68 9.45
CA GLN A 9 -0.53 -0.95 8.34
C GLN A 9 -1.84 -0.18 8.49
N ARG A 10 -2.39 -0.11 9.71
CA ARG A 10 -3.58 0.70 10.00
C ARG A 10 -3.36 2.17 9.68
N LEU A 11 -2.26 2.77 10.15
CA LEU A 11 -1.92 4.17 9.85
C LEU A 11 -1.75 4.42 8.35
N ASN A 12 -1.10 3.50 7.64
CA ASN A 12 -0.95 3.60 6.18
C ASN A 12 -2.28 3.50 5.45
N THR A 13 -3.19 2.66 5.94
CA THR A 13 -4.55 2.54 5.39
C THR A 13 -5.35 3.82 5.64
N GLU A 14 -5.33 4.34 6.86
CA GLU A 14 -5.98 5.63 7.21
C GLU A 14 -5.46 6.76 6.34
N LYS A 15 -4.13 6.86 6.18
CA LYS A 15 -3.51 7.84 5.29
C LYS A 15 -3.95 7.66 3.84
N SER A 16 -3.93 6.43 3.32
CA SER A 16 -4.32 6.14 1.94
C SER A 16 -5.78 6.51 1.67
N ILE A 17 -6.69 6.21 2.60
CA ILE A 17 -8.11 6.60 2.50
C ILE A 17 -8.24 8.12 2.48
N THR A 18 -7.53 8.82 3.37
CA THR A 18 -7.54 10.28 3.45
C THR A 18 -7.02 10.91 2.15
N ASP A 19 -5.88 10.43 1.63
CA ASP A 19 -5.31 10.92 0.39
C ASP A 19 -6.27 10.73 -0.80
N GLN A 20 -6.92 9.57 -0.88
CA GLN A 20 -7.89 9.27 -1.95
C GLN A 20 -9.19 10.05 -1.80
N PHE A 21 -9.65 10.27 -0.56
CA PHE A 21 -10.81 11.12 -0.30
C PHE A 21 -10.59 12.54 -0.84
N TYR A 22 -9.44 13.15 -0.52
CA TYR A 22 -9.12 14.47 -1.05
C TYR A 22 -8.85 14.47 -2.56
N ALA A 23 -8.34 13.37 -3.12
CA ALA A 23 -8.20 13.23 -4.58
C ALA A 23 -9.56 13.25 -5.28
N VAL A 24 -10.59 12.58 -4.74
CA VAL A 24 -11.95 12.66 -5.25
C VAL A 24 -12.51 14.08 -5.12
N TYR A 25 -12.34 14.71 -3.97
CA TYR A 25 -12.79 16.10 -3.75
C TYR A 25 -12.15 17.07 -4.75
N MET A 26 -10.84 16.97 -4.97
CA MET A 26 -10.14 17.79 -5.97
C MET A 26 -10.63 17.51 -7.41
N ALA A 27 -10.87 16.25 -7.75
CA ALA A 27 -11.38 15.88 -9.07
C ALA A 27 -12.81 16.42 -9.30
N GLN A 28 -13.66 16.44 -8.26
CA GLN A 28 -14.98 17.07 -8.30
C GLN A 28 -14.86 18.59 -8.55
N SER A 29 -13.98 19.25 -7.80
CA SER A 29 -13.76 20.70 -7.98
C SER A 29 -13.20 21.04 -9.35
N ASN A 30 -12.28 20.23 -9.88
CA ASN A 30 -11.73 20.42 -11.22
C ASN A 30 -12.78 20.22 -12.30
N LEU A 31 -13.69 19.25 -12.15
CA LEU A 31 -14.80 19.06 -13.08
C LEU A 31 -15.73 20.28 -13.09
N GLU A 32 -16.00 20.87 -11.92
CA GLU A 32 -16.84 22.08 -11.81
C GLU A 32 -16.19 23.26 -12.54
N ILE A 33 -14.88 23.48 -12.30
CA ILE A 33 -14.09 24.52 -12.99
C ILE A 33 -14.14 24.29 -14.52
N SER A 34 -13.89 23.06 -14.99
CA SER A 34 -13.94 22.76 -16.42
C SER A 34 -15.32 23.00 -17.05
N ARG A 35 -16.39 22.78 -16.28
CA ARG A 35 -17.76 23.10 -16.72
C ARG A 35 -17.99 24.62 -16.86
N GLU A 36 -17.50 25.39 -15.89
CA GLU A 36 -17.59 26.86 -15.97
C GLU A 36 -16.74 27.40 -17.13
N GLU A 37 -15.56 26.84 -17.39
CA GLU A 37 -14.73 27.18 -18.56
C GLU A 37 -15.45 26.86 -19.86
N LEU A 38 -16.13 25.72 -19.96
CA LEU A 38 -16.93 25.37 -21.11
C LEU A 38 -18.11 26.37 -21.36
N ILE A 39 -18.79 26.78 -20.30
CA ILE A 39 -19.86 27.80 -20.40
C ILE A 39 -19.28 29.12 -20.91
N ASN A 40 -18.14 29.55 -20.39
CA ASN A 40 -17.47 30.78 -20.84
C ASN A 40 -16.99 30.69 -22.30
N ALA A 41 -16.41 29.53 -22.69
CA ALA A 41 -15.99 29.30 -24.08
C ALA A 41 -17.18 29.29 -25.04
N GLN A 42 -18.32 28.71 -24.66
CA GLN A 42 -19.53 28.72 -25.44
C GLN A 42 -20.08 30.16 -25.64
N GLN A 43 -20.15 30.94 -24.58
CA GLN A 43 -20.57 32.33 -24.64
C GLN A 43 -19.65 33.17 -25.53
N SER A 44 -18.34 32.98 -25.40
CA SER A 44 -17.34 33.65 -26.22
C SER A 44 -17.51 33.32 -27.72
N TYR A 45 -17.69 32.02 -28.02
CA TYR A 45 -17.96 31.57 -29.38
C TYR A 45 -19.23 32.20 -29.95
N ASP A 46 -20.33 32.24 -29.20
CA ASP A 46 -21.62 32.83 -29.67
C ASP A 46 -21.48 34.32 -29.92
N ILE A 47 -20.74 35.07 -29.09
CA ILE A 47 -20.48 36.51 -29.30
C ILE A 47 -19.64 36.72 -30.56
N ILE A 48 -18.57 35.96 -30.75
CA ILE A 48 -17.69 36.12 -31.93
C ILE A 48 -18.42 35.74 -33.20
N LYS A 49 -19.21 34.67 -33.18
CA LYS A 49 -20.04 34.23 -34.28
C LYS A 49 -21.00 35.35 -34.73
N ASN A 50 -21.73 35.95 -33.81
CA ASN A 50 -22.65 37.08 -34.11
C ASN A 50 -21.88 38.28 -34.67
N LYS A 51 -20.66 38.60 -34.20
CA LYS A 51 -19.84 39.67 -34.73
C LYS A 51 -19.38 39.38 -36.18
N VAL A 52 -18.99 38.15 -36.47
CA VAL A 52 -18.58 37.75 -37.83
C VAL A 52 -19.77 37.77 -38.78
N GLU A 53 -20.93 37.33 -38.33
CA GLU A 53 -22.19 37.44 -39.14
C GLU A 53 -22.60 38.87 -39.43
N ALA A 54 -22.21 39.82 -38.56
CA ALA A 54 -22.42 41.25 -38.73
C ALA A 54 -21.26 41.98 -39.44
N ASP A 55 -20.28 41.26 -39.99
CA ASP A 55 -19.03 41.78 -40.56
C ASP A 55 -18.19 42.66 -39.61
N LEU A 56 -18.31 42.45 -38.29
CA LEU A 56 -17.62 43.19 -37.25
C LEU A 56 -16.39 42.47 -36.70
N ALA A 57 -16.13 41.22 -37.10
CA ALA A 57 -14.95 40.43 -36.70
C ALA A 57 -14.46 39.56 -37.86
N ALA A 58 -13.21 39.15 -37.82
CA ALA A 58 -12.61 38.30 -38.83
C ALA A 58 -13.02 36.83 -38.67
N LYS A 59 -13.09 36.07 -39.76
CA LYS A 59 -13.38 34.64 -39.74
C LYS A 59 -12.34 33.83 -38.94
N ASP A 60 -11.08 34.28 -38.90
CA ASP A 60 -10.04 33.64 -38.16
C ASP A 60 -10.30 33.69 -36.65
N GLU A 61 -10.93 34.75 -36.15
CA GLU A 61 -11.36 34.84 -34.75
C GLU A 61 -12.46 33.81 -34.43
N LEU A 62 -13.34 33.54 -35.36
CA LEU A 62 -14.37 32.51 -35.20
C LEU A 62 -13.75 31.12 -35.16
N PHE A 63 -12.78 30.80 -36.04
CA PHE A 63 -12.07 29.52 -35.97
C PHE A 63 -11.32 29.32 -34.66
N GLN A 64 -10.71 30.40 -34.15
CA GLN A 64 -10.00 30.32 -32.83
C GLN A 64 -11.02 30.09 -31.70
N ALA A 65 -12.16 30.74 -31.73
CA ALA A 65 -13.21 30.54 -30.73
C ALA A 65 -13.79 29.11 -30.78
N GLU A 66 -13.97 28.57 -31.99
CA GLU A 66 -14.43 27.19 -32.20
C GLU A 66 -13.41 26.18 -31.66
N LEU A 67 -12.12 26.39 -31.91
CA LEU A 67 -11.05 25.55 -31.34
C LEU A 67 -11.04 25.61 -29.83
N ASN A 68 -11.18 26.80 -29.24
CA ASN A 68 -11.23 26.98 -27.80
C ASN A 68 -12.45 26.26 -27.19
N LEU A 69 -13.60 26.34 -27.82
CA LEU A 69 -14.80 25.62 -27.40
C LEU A 69 -14.64 24.11 -27.50
N ALA A 70 -14.04 23.60 -28.58
CA ALA A 70 -13.75 22.17 -28.73
C ALA A 70 -12.79 21.67 -27.64
N THR A 71 -11.75 22.48 -27.35
CA THR A 71 -10.79 22.18 -26.26
C THR A 71 -11.47 22.14 -24.89
N ALA A 72 -12.33 23.13 -24.59
CA ALA A 72 -13.06 23.16 -23.33
C ALA A 72 -14.02 21.95 -23.17
N ARG A 73 -14.63 21.48 -24.24
CA ARG A 73 -15.47 20.25 -24.24
C ARG A 73 -14.62 19.03 -23.90
N SER A 74 -13.45 18.88 -24.54
CA SER A 74 -12.52 17.79 -24.26
C SER A 74 -12.08 17.80 -22.80
N SER A 75 -11.75 18.99 -22.26
CA SER A 75 -11.34 19.17 -20.85
C SER A 75 -12.42 18.71 -19.85
N VAL A 76 -13.70 18.98 -20.14
CA VAL A 76 -14.80 18.47 -19.31
C VAL A 76 -14.87 16.94 -19.35
N ASP A 77 -14.71 16.33 -20.52
CA ASP A 77 -14.78 14.88 -20.64
C ASP A 77 -13.57 14.20 -19.95
N GLU A 78 -12.39 14.76 -20.07
CA GLU A 78 -11.20 14.31 -19.34
C GLU A 78 -11.40 14.43 -17.81
N SER A 79 -11.95 15.55 -17.34
CA SER A 79 -12.24 15.76 -15.92
C SER A 79 -13.29 14.79 -15.39
N LYS A 80 -14.30 14.42 -16.17
CA LYS A 80 -15.28 13.37 -15.80
C LYS A 80 -14.60 12.02 -15.64
N VAL A 81 -13.77 11.60 -16.59
CA VAL A 81 -13.02 10.33 -16.51
C VAL A 81 -12.09 10.33 -15.30
N SER A 82 -11.42 11.46 -15.05
CA SER A 82 -10.55 11.60 -13.88
C SER A 82 -11.32 11.45 -12.56
N LEU A 83 -12.50 12.04 -12.46
CA LEU A 83 -13.36 11.91 -11.28
C LEU A 83 -13.83 10.46 -11.08
N GLU A 84 -14.28 9.78 -12.10
CA GLU A 84 -14.71 8.37 -11.98
C GLU A 84 -13.55 7.47 -11.58
N ASN A 85 -12.35 7.66 -12.16
CA ASN A 85 -11.16 6.93 -11.75
C ASN A 85 -10.78 7.18 -10.29
N ALA A 86 -10.89 8.41 -9.80
CA ALA A 86 -10.62 8.75 -8.41
C ALA A 86 -11.65 8.11 -7.47
N LYS A 87 -12.94 8.14 -7.82
CA LYS A 87 -14.02 7.45 -7.08
C LYS A 87 -13.78 5.95 -7.00
N ASP A 88 -13.46 5.32 -8.13
CA ASP A 88 -13.24 3.88 -8.18
C ASP A 88 -12.05 3.44 -7.31
N LYS A 89 -10.99 4.24 -7.30
CA LYS A 89 -9.83 3.99 -6.44
C LYS A 89 -10.17 4.10 -4.95
N LEU A 90 -10.98 5.09 -4.58
CA LEU A 90 -11.47 5.23 -3.20
C LEU A 90 -12.37 4.04 -2.82
N LYS A 91 -13.33 3.65 -3.68
CA LYS A 91 -14.20 2.49 -3.47
C LYS A 91 -13.41 1.21 -3.25
N GLN A 92 -12.39 0.95 -4.09
CA GLN A 92 -11.51 -0.22 -3.95
C GLN A 92 -10.80 -0.24 -2.60
N THR A 93 -10.30 0.90 -2.14
CA THR A 93 -9.60 0.98 -0.85
C THR A 93 -10.55 0.79 0.33
N LEU A 94 -11.80 1.24 0.20
CA LEU A 94 -12.86 1.05 1.20
C LEU A 94 -13.49 -0.36 1.15
N GLY A 95 -13.17 -1.16 0.12
CA GLY A 95 -13.82 -2.47 -0.10
C GLY A 95 -15.27 -2.37 -0.56
N MET A 96 -15.67 -1.22 -1.13
CA MET A 96 -17.01 -1.00 -1.68
C MET A 96 -17.13 -1.59 -3.08
N ARG A 97 -18.37 -1.82 -3.51
CA ARG A 97 -18.64 -2.25 -4.89
C ARG A 97 -18.45 -1.07 -5.85
N LEU A 98 -17.94 -1.34 -7.05
CA LEU A 98 -17.69 -0.29 -8.05
C LEU A 98 -18.98 0.30 -8.65
N ASP A 99 -20.10 -0.43 -8.59
CA ASP A 99 -21.41 0.01 -9.07
C ASP A 99 -22.15 0.94 -8.08
N GLU A 100 -21.64 1.10 -6.85
CA GLU A 100 -22.19 2.06 -5.90
C GLU A 100 -21.71 3.48 -6.25
N ASP A 101 -22.61 4.47 -6.23
CA ASP A 101 -22.19 5.87 -6.38
C ASP A 101 -21.82 6.47 -5.04
N ILE A 102 -20.75 7.29 -5.05
CA ILE A 102 -20.25 7.99 -3.88
C ILE A 102 -20.15 9.49 -4.16
N LEU A 103 -20.56 10.28 -3.17
CA LEU A 103 -20.36 11.72 -3.15
C LEU A 103 -19.45 12.06 -1.98
N VAL A 104 -18.46 12.90 -2.25
CA VAL A 104 -17.50 13.36 -1.26
C VAL A 104 -17.73 14.84 -0.99
N PHE A 105 -17.86 15.17 0.29
CA PHE A 105 -17.96 16.55 0.75
C PHE A 105 -16.84 16.82 1.75
N ALA A 106 -16.12 17.92 1.57
CA ALA A 106 -15.10 18.37 2.51
C ALA A 106 -15.32 19.85 2.83
N GLU A 107 -15.36 20.17 4.14
CA GLU A 107 -15.15 21.54 4.60
C GLU A 107 -13.65 21.77 4.73
N VAL A 108 -13.10 22.61 3.86
CA VAL A 108 -11.69 22.99 3.92
C VAL A 108 -11.58 24.34 4.66
N ASP A 109 -11.38 24.25 6.00
CA ASP A 109 -11.09 25.42 6.80
C ASP A 109 -9.58 25.48 7.08
N ILE A 110 -8.94 26.53 6.57
CA ILE A 110 -7.51 26.74 6.74
C ILE A 110 -7.26 27.44 8.07
N LYS A 111 -6.87 26.64 9.09
CA LYS A 111 -6.45 27.18 10.39
C LYS A 111 -4.93 27.31 10.40
N PRO A 112 -4.38 28.53 10.50
CA PRO A 112 -2.95 28.71 10.66
C PRO A 112 -2.52 28.14 12.02
N ILE A 113 -1.70 27.09 12.00
CA ILE A 113 -1.13 26.48 13.20
C ILE A 113 0.33 26.91 13.30
N GLN A 114 0.71 27.49 14.44
CA GLN A 114 2.12 27.71 14.75
C GLN A 114 2.73 26.39 15.23
N VAL A 115 3.70 25.88 14.48
CA VAL A 115 4.39 24.64 14.82
C VAL A 115 5.70 24.98 15.53
N ASP A 116 5.83 24.55 16.79
CA ASP A 116 7.11 24.57 17.49
C ASP A 116 7.96 23.38 16.97
N LEU A 117 9.10 23.72 16.36
CA LEU A 117 9.96 22.73 15.71
C LEU A 117 10.55 21.73 16.71
N GLU A 118 10.99 22.19 17.89
CA GLU A 118 11.61 21.30 18.89
C GLU A 118 10.60 20.32 19.49
N GLN A 119 9.40 20.81 19.79
CA GLN A 119 8.31 19.96 20.25
C GLN A 119 7.88 18.96 19.17
N ALA A 120 7.77 19.38 17.93
CA ALA A 120 7.41 18.52 16.81
C ALA A 120 8.43 17.40 16.61
N ILE A 121 9.74 17.70 16.69
CA ILE A 121 10.81 16.71 16.60
C ILE A 121 10.73 15.72 17.77
N THR A 122 10.60 16.22 19.00
CA THR A 122 10.56 15.40 20.21
C THR A 122 9.37 14.44 20.19
N HIS A 123 8.18 14.94 19.88
CA HIS A 123 6.99 14.11 19.74
C HIS A 123 7.07 13.15 18.55
N GLY A 124 7.62 13.61 17.42
CA GLY A 124 7.82 12.80 16.23
C GLY A 124 8.74 11.61 16.51
N LEU A 125 9.88 11.83 17.15
CA LEU A 125 10.82 10.76 17.50
C LEU A 125 10.24 9.78 18.53
N GLY A 126 9.49 10.30 19.52
CA GLY A 126 8.89 9.48 20.58
C GLY A 126 7.72 8.61 20.13
N SER A 127 6.99 9.00 19.09
CA SER A 127 5.78 8.32 18.61
C SER A 127 5.95 7.52 17.33
N ARG A 128 7.11 7.61 16.65
CA ARG A 128 7.36 6.88 15.41
C ARG A 128 7.51 5.38 15.63
N LEU A 129 6.52 4.63 15.17
CA LEU A 129 6.51 3.16 15.25
C LEU A 129 7.64 2.51 14.45
N GLU A 130 8.10 3.17 13.39
CA GLU A 130 9.23 2.70 12.56
C GLU A 130 10.54 2.65 13.36
N LEU A 131 10.77 3.61 14.27
CA LEU A 131 11.95 3.59 15.14
C LEU A 131 11.89 2.39 16.10
N ARG A 132 10.71 2.14 16.67
CA ARG A 132 10.50 0.99 17.53
C ARG A 132 10.64 -0.34 16.79
N GLN A 133 10.22 -0.40 15.54
CA GLN A 133 10.45 -1.55 14.68
C GLN A 133 11.95 -1.80 14.46
N ARG A 134 12.75 -0.74 14.21
CA ARG A 134 14.21 -0.85 14.06
C ARG A 134 14.91 -1.33 15.32
N GLU A 135 14.45 -0.91 16.50
CA GLU A 135 14.99 -1.43 17.77
C GLU A 135 14.76 -2.93 17.92
N ILE A 136 13.58 -3.42 17.53
CA ILE A 136 13.26 -4.85 17.57
C ILE A 136 14.09 -5.61 16.53
N GLU A 137 14.21 -5.13 15.31
CA GLU A 137 15.06 -5.72 14.28
C GLU A 137 16.51 -5.82 14.73
N SER A 138 17.04 -4.78 15.41
CA SER A 138 18.39 -4.80 15.98
C SER A 138 18.56 -5.93 17.02
N LYS A 139 17.57 -6.10 17.90
CA LYS A 139 17.60 -7.20 18.89
C LYS A 139 17.48 -8.58 18.24
N GLU A 140 16.66 -8.71 17.22
CA GLU A 140 16.55 -9.96 16.44
C GLU A 140 17.88 -10.33 15.79
N LEU A 141 18.61 -9.35 15.23
CA LEU A 141 19.96 -9.57 14.68
C LEU A 141 20.98 -9.97 15.76
N GLU A 142 20.88 -9.40 16.96
CA GLU A 142 21.71 -9.83 18.09
C GLU A 142 21.46 -11.30 18.45
N PHE A 143 20.19 -11.72 18.50
CA PHE A 143 19.84 -13.13 18.73
C PHE A 143 20.31 -14.04 17.60
N GLU A 144 20.20 -13.62 16.35
CA GLU A 144 20.74 -14.39 15.22
C GLU A 144 22.27 -14.51 15.26
N MET A 145 22.98 -13.47 15.71
CA MET A 145 24.43 -13.54 15.96
C MET A 145 24.78 -14.56 17.05
N ILE A 146 24.04 -14.57 18.17
CA ILE A 146 24.26 -15.54 19.25
C ILE A 146 24.00 -16.96 18.72
N LYS A 147 22.92 -17.17 18.00
CA LYS A 147 22.58 -18.46 17.38
C LYS A 147 23.64 -18.93 16.39
N THR A 148 24.13 -18.03 15.53
CA THR A 148 25.19 -18.34 14.56
C THR A 148 26.51 -18.69 15.27
N LYS A 149 26.86 -17.97 16.34
CA LYS A 149 28.04 -18.32 17.18
C LYS A 149 27.88 -19.71 17.80
N ALA A 150 26.68 -20.02 18.33
CA ALA A 150 26.41 -21.34 18.91
C ALA A 150 26.45 -22.49 17.88
N LEU A 151 26.19 -22.20 16.59
CA LEU A 151 26.38 -23.20 15.53
C LEU A 151 27.85 -23.53 15.26
N ASN A 152 28.75 -22.59 15.56
CA ASN A 152 30.19 -22.75 15.39
C ASN A 152 30.87 -23.32 16.63
N GLU A 153 30.14 -23.84 17.63
CA GLU A 153 30.67 -24.55 18.77
C GLU A 153 30.81 -26.04 18.51
N PHE A 154 31.72 -26.69 19.25
CA PHE A 154 31.86 -28.13 19.20
C PHE A 154 30.59 -28.82 19.68
N LYS A 155 30.06 -29.73 18.87
CA LYS A 155 28.87 -30.52 19.20
C LYS A 155 29.26 -31.98 19.32
N GLY A 156 28.87 -32.61 20.44
CA GLY A 156 28.97 -34.04 20.63
C GLY A 156 27.59 -34.65 20.82
N ASP A 157 27.23 -35.58 19.98
CA ASP A 157 25.96 -36.29 20.06
C ASP A 157 26.25 -37.77 20.42
N ILE A 158 25.52 -38.29 21.41
CA ILE A 158 25.54 -39.71 21.78
C ILE A 158 24.14 -40.26 21.50
N SER A 159 24.07 -41.25 20.58
CA SER A 159 22.84 -41.95 20.31
C SER A 159 22.96 -43.44 20.68
N LEU A 160 21.98 -43.89 21.48
CA LEU A 160 21.84 -45.27 21.90
C LEU A 160 20.61 -45.84 21.20
N SER A 161 20.80 -46.90 20.45
CA SER A 161 19.69 -47.62 19.81
C SER A 161 19.75 -49.10 20.20
N PHE A 162 18.61 -49.64 20.57
CA PHE A 162 18.45 -51.04 20.89
C PHE A 162 17.44 -51.65 19.92
N GLY A 163 17.87 -52.58 19.08
CA GLY A 163 17.05 -53.27 18.12
C GLY A 163 16.92 -54.74 18.47
N LEU A 164 15.70 -55.29 18.35
CA LEU A 164 15.42 -56.70 18.36
C LEU A 164 15.14 -57.18 16.96
N MET A 165 15.93 -58.09 16.42
CA MET A 165 15.70 -58.70 15.13
C MET A 165 15.22 -60.13 15.30
N GLY A 166 14.06 -60.43 14.76
CA GLY A 166 13.55 -61.80 14.71
C GLY A 166 13.68 -62.33 13.28
N ASP A 167 14.25 -63.53 13.12
CA ASP A 167 14.28 -64.25 11.84
C ASP A 167 13.48 -65.52 11.97
N ASN A 168 12.21 -65.51 11.51
CA ASN A 168 11.39 -66.69 11.45
C ASN A 168 10.37 -66.58 10.32
N ARG A 169 10.07 -67.68 9.66
CA ARG A 169 9.08 -67.76 8.56
C ARG A 169 7.63 -67.54 9.04
N HIS A 170 7.36 -67.64 10.34
CA HIS A 170 6.06 -67.39 10.93
C HIS A 170 6.05 -66.21 11.85
N LEU A 171 5.19 -65.21 11.60
CA LEU A 171 5.09 -63.96 12.34
C LEU A 171 4.91 -64.14 13.85
N ASN A 172 4.15 -65.17 14.26
CA ASN A 172 3.89 -65.48 15.68
C ASN A 172 5.11 -66.07 16.42
N LYS A 173 6.15 -66.54 15.71
CA LYS A 173 7.38 -67.07 16.27
C LYS A 173 8.59 -66.16 16.07
N MET A 174 8.37 -64.99 15.45
CA MET A 174 9.44 -64.05 15.06
C MET A 174 10.23 -63.51 16.26
N PHE A 175 9.58 -63.40 17.44
CA PHE A 175 10.19 -62.92 18.66
C PHE A 175 10.55 -63.98 19.71
N ASN A 176 10.45 -65.26 19.36
CA ASN A 176 10.79 -66.34 20.32
C ASN A 176 12.29 -66.43 20.65
N ASN A 177 13.17 -66.05 19.72
CA ASN A 177 14.61 -65.94 19.92
C ASN A 177 15.16 -64.74 19.16
N PRO A 178 14.86 -63.50 19.63
CA PRO A 178 15.31 -62.31 18.96
C PRO A 178 16.83 -62.11 19.13
N THR A 179 17.47 -61.76 18.05
CA THR A 179 18.86 -61.27 18.10
C THR A 179 18.86 -59.83 18.58
N GLN A 180 19.59 -59.57 19.66
CA GLN A 180 19.76 -58.23 20.23
C GLN A 180 20.82 -57.50 19.43
N ASN A 181 20.51 -56.30 18.96
CA ASN A 181 21.47 -55.46 18.23
C ASN A 181 21.59 -54.10 18.90
N PRO A 182 22.33 -54.02 20.03
CA PRO A 182 22.62 -52.73 20.65
C PRO A 182 23.61 -51.97 19.79
N ARG A 183 23.31 -50.69 19.50
CA ARG A 183 24.20 -49.79 18.81
C ARG A 183 24.40 -48.53 19.59
N VAL A 184 25.65 -48.19 19.82
CA VAL A 184 26.08 -46.92 20.38
C VAL A 184 26.78 -46.13 19.27
N SER A 185 26.32 -44.93 19.00
CA SER A 185 27.00 -44.02 18.07
C SER A 185 27.36 -42.73 18.80
N ILE A 186 28.61 -42.34 18.67
CA ILE A 186 29.14 -41.08 19.17
C ILE A 186 29.61 -40.28 17.96
N SER A 187 29.06 -39.09 17.79
CA SER A 187 29.45 -38.18 16.72
C SER A 187 29.94 -36.85 17.29
N PHE A 188 31.05 -36.35 16.75
CA PHE A 188 31.57 -35.02 17.06
C PHE A 188 31.56 -34.18 15.80
N THR A 189 30.96 -33.01 15.89
CA THR A 189 30.97 -32.02 14.82
C THR A 189 31.96 -30.91 15.20
N VAL A 190 32.97 -30.73 14.37
CA VAL A 190 33.99 -29.69 14.51
C VAL A 190 33.70 -28.65 13.43
N PRO A 191 33.34 -27.41 13.80
CA PRO A 191 33.21 -26.34 12.81
C PRO A 191 34.60 -25.97 12.29
N ILE A 192 34.75 -25.89 10.97
CA ILE A 192 36.00 -25.49 10.28
C ILE A 192 35.81 -24.10 9.69
#